data_9d362f2cc7078d7c59252344ef2f9f5c
#
_entry.id   9d362f2cc7078d7c59252344ef2f9f5c
#
_cell.length_a   1.000
_cell.length_b   1.000
_cell.length_c   1.000
_cell.angle_alpha   90.00
_cell.angle_beta   90.00
_cell.angle_gamma   90.00
#
_symmetry.space_group_name_H-M   'P 1'
#
loop_
_entity.id
_entity.type
_entity.pdbx_description
1 polymer ?
#
loop_
_entity_poly.entity_id
_entity_poly.type
_entity_poly.pdbx_seq_one_letter_code
_entity_poly.pdbx_strand_id
1 'polypeptide(L)'
;MGTMDLAQLNDSKLFRQQNYIDGEWCDADGGGVIEVDNPATGKIIGTVPRMGAAETRRAIEAADRALVTWRAKTAGERAKILRDWFNLMHQHVDDLALIMTLEQGKPLLEAKGEVAYAASFIEWFAEEGKRLYGDTIPAHHADKRI
;
A
#
# COMPACT_ATOMS: atom_id res chain seq x y z
N MET A 1 15.21 -28.23 -7.95
CA MET A 1 14.39 -27.13 -7.43
C MET A 1 14.38 -26.07 -8.52
N GLY A 2 13.24 -25.76 -9.15
CA GLY A 2 13.18 -24.76 -10.21
C GLY A 2 13.53 -23.36 -9.67
N THR A 3 14.21 -22.56 -10.48
CA THR A 3 14.53 -21.16 -10.12
C THR A 3 13.22 -20.38 -10.08
N MET A 4 12.95 -19.66 -9.00
CA MET A 4 11.82 -18.71 -8.94
C MET A 4 12.06 -17.55 -9.90
N ASP A 5 11.03 -17.17 -10.63
CA ASP A 5 11.08 -16.14 -11.69
C ASP A 5 9.77 -15.35 -11.73
N LEU A 6 9.82 -14.08 -12.15
CA LEU A 6 8.64 -13.23 -12.37
C LEU A 6 7.65 -13.80 -13.41
N ALA A 7 8.10 -14.66 -14.33
CA ALA A 7 7.22 -15.39 -15.26
C ALA A 7 6.23 -16.33 -14.55
N GLN A 8 6.41 -16.60 -13.25
CA GLN A 8 5.50 -17.42 -12.44
C GLN A 8 4.35 -16.62 -11.81
N LEU A 9 4.30 -15.30 -11.99
CA LEU A 9 3.18 -14.48 -11.51
C LEU A 9 1.89 -14.85 -12.25
N ASN A 10 0.81 -15.04 -11.49
CA ASN A 10 -0.53 -15.22 -12.04
C ASN A 10 -1.05 -13.92 -12.69
N ASP A 11 -0.76 -12.78 -12.05
CA ASP A 11 -1.03 -11.44 -12.60
C ASP A 11 0.27 -10.62 -12.70
N SER A 12 0.86 -10.60 -13.89
CA SER A 12 2.09 -9.84 -14.15
C SER A 12 1.94 -8.33 -13.97
N LYS A 13 0.71 -7.79 -13.92
CA LYS A 13 0.46 -6.37 -13.68
C LYS A 13 0.77 -5.95 -12.25
N LEU A 14 0.91 -6.88 -11.32
CA LEU A 14 1.30 -6.59 -9.94
C LEU A 14 2.77 -6.19 -9.83
N PHE A 15 3.63 -6.63 -10.75
CA PHE A 15 5.01 -6.20 -10.80
C PHE A 15 5.11 -4.86 -11.54
N ARG A 16 5.07 -3.76 -10.77
CA ARG A 16 5.12 -2.40 -11.30
C ARG A 16 6.53 -1.83 -11.19
N GLN A 17 6.96 -1.18 -12.27
CA GLN A 17 8.25 -0.51 -12.36
C GLN A 17 8.11 1.02 -12.39
N GLN A 18 6.98 1.54 -11.97
CA GLN A 18 6.63 2.96 -11.94
C GLN A 18 6.14 3.34 -10.55
N ASN A 19 6.20 4.62 -10.21
CA ASN A 19 5.60 5.15 -8.99
C ASN A 19 4.15 5.57 -9.23
N TYR A 20 3.32 5.43 -8.21
CA TYR A 20 1.91 5.80 -8.26
C TYR A 20 1.72 7.15 -7.58
N ILE A 21 1.33 8.18 -8.35
CA ILE A 21 1.09 9.54 -7.84
C ILE A 21 -0.19 10.09 -8.46
N ASP A 22 -1.09 10.57 -7.64
CA ASP A 22 -2.36 11.21 -8.03
C ASP A 22 -3.24 10.35 -8.96
N GLY A 23 -3.27 9.05 -8.75
CA GLY A 23 -4.07 8.11 -9.54
C GLY A 23 -3.38 7.57 -10.79
N GLU A 24 -2.14 7.98 -11.07
CA GLU A 24 -1.40 7.61 -12.27
C GLU A 24 -0.07 6.92 -11.96
N TRP A 25 0.33 6.00 -12.83
CA TRP A 25 1.66 5.40 -12.82
C TRP A 25 2.62 6.28 -13.62
N CYS A 26 3.70 6.74 -13.00
CA CYS A 26 4.63 7.70 -13.60
C CYS A 26 6.09 7.33 -13.40
N ASP A 27 6.90 7.73 -14.37
CA ASP A 27 8.35 7.66 -14.36
C ASP A 27 8.95 8.91 -13.70
N ALA A 28 10.26 8.90 -13.39
CA ALA A 28 10.97 10.08 -12.93
C ALA A 28 11.06 11.15 -14.03
N ASP A 29 10.89 12.42 -13.69
CA ASP A 29 10.94 13.55 -14.64
C ASP A 29 12.24 13.56 -15.48
N GLY A 30 13.34 13.18 -14.86
CA GLY A 30 14.64 13.06 -15.52
C GLY A 30 14.91 11.72 -16.20
N GLY A 31 13.93 10.80 -16.22
CA GLY A 31 14.08 9.46 -16.81
C GLY A 31 15.07 8.54 -16.06
N GLY A 32 15.61 8.97 -14.92
CA GLY A 32 16.53 8.18 -14.13
C GLY A 32 15.85 6.99 -13.47
N VAL A 33 16.55 5.84 -13.41
CA VAL A 33 16.07 4.62 -12.75
C VAL A 33 17.09 4.10 -11.73
N ILE A 34 16.60 3.26 -10.82
CA ILE A 34 17.39 2.45 -9.90
C ILE A 34 17.11 0.99 -10.27
N GLU A 35 18.15 0.22 -10.50
CA GLU A 35 18.04 -1.21 -10.75
C GLU A 35 17.66 -1.94 -9.46
N VAL A 36 16.78 -2.95 -9.59
CA VAL A 36 16.39 -3.86 -8.52
C VAL A 36 16.93 -5.23 -8.86
N ASP A 37 17.79 -5.76 -8.00
CA ASP A 37 18.38 -7.06 -8.17
C ASP A 37 17.78 -8.11 -7.22
N ASN A 38 17.86 -9.36 -7.64
CA ASN A 38 17.54 -10.50 -6.78
C ASN A 38 18.78 -10.83 -5.93
N PRO A 39 18.76 -10.67 -4.61
CA PRO A 39 19.93 -10.84 -3.75
C PRO A 39 20.45 -12.27 -3.71
N ALA A 40 19.65 -13.27 -4.06
CA ALA A 40 20.08 -14.67 -4.12
C ALA A 40 20.88 -15.01 -5.40
N THR A 41 20.69 -14.25 -6.49
CA THR A 41 21.28 -14.53 -7.80
C THR A 41 22.14 -13.40 -8.36
N GLY A 42 22.00 -12.18 -7.84
CA GLY A 42 22.60 -10.94 -8.36
C GLY A 42 22.05 -10.50 -9.72
N LYS A 43 20.96 -11.12 -10.21
CA LYS A 43 20.35 -10.75 -11.48
C LYS A 43 19.39 -9.58 -11.30
N ILE A 44 19.48 -8.61 -12.22
CA ILE A 44 18.48 -7.54 -12.29
C ILE A 44 17.13 -8.14 -12.66
N ILE A 45 16.10 -7.81 -11.87
CA ILE A 45 14.73 -8.27 -12.06
C ILE A 45 13.80 -7.15 -12.54
N GLY A 46 14.20 -5.90 -12.36
CA GLY A 46 13.44 -4.74 -12.80
C GLY A 46 14.10 -3.44 -12.42
N THR A 47 13.37 -2.34 -12.55
CA THR A 47 13.82 -1.00 -12.19
C THR A 47 12.72 -0.25 -11.46
N VAL A 48 13.12 0.77 -10.67
CA VAL A 48 12.17 1.76 -10.11
C VAL A 48 12.62 3.16 -10.47
N PRO A 49 11.71 4.13 -10.64
CA PRO A 49 12.06 5.50 -10.99
C PRO A 49 12.89 6.17 -9.89
N ARG A 50 14.00 6.79 -10.27
CA ARG A 50 14.82 7.61 -9.37
C ARG A 50 14.20 9.01 -9.25
N MET A 51 13.21 9.14 -8.39
CA MET A 51 12.53 10.41 -8.13
C MET A 51 13.28 11.24 -7.08
N GLY A 52 13.19 12.57 -7.23
CA GLY A 52 13.79 13.55 -6.34
C GLY A 52 12.77 14.35 -5.55
N ALA A 53 13.22 15.50 -5.05
CA ALA A 53 12.40 16.38 -4.20
C ALA A 53 11.17 16.96 -4.92
N ALA A 54 11.24 17.19 -6.22
CA ALA A 54 10.12 17.76 -6.99
C ALA A 54 8.96 16.77 -7.08
N GLU A 55 9.25 15.52 -7.45
CA GLU A 55 8.25 14.46 -7.54
C GLU A 55 7.68 14.09 -6.17
N THR A 56 8.54 14.02 -5.14
CA THR A 56 8.10 13.80 -3.76
C THR A 56 7.14 14.89 -3.30
N ARG A 57 7.40 16.15 -3.63
CA ARG A 57 6.50 17.27 -3.32
C ARG A 57 5.14 17.09 -4.01
N ARG A 58 5.12 16.73 -5.30
CA ARG A 58 3.86 16.45 -6.02
C ARG A 58 3.05 15.33 -5.36
N ALA A 59 3.74 14.27 -4.89
CA ALA A 59 3.07 13.17 -4.19
C ALA A 59 2.44 13.64 -2.87
N ILE A 60 3.16 14.47 -2.09
CA ILE A 60 2.64 15.07 -0.84
C ILE A 60 1.42 15.97 -1.13
N GLU A 61 1.54 16.84 -2.13
CA GLU A 61 0.45 17.74 -2.52
C GLU A 61 -0.78 16.98 -3.04
N ALA A 62 -0.58 15.88 -3.77
CA ALA A 62 -1.65 14.98 -4.21
C ALA A 62 -2.37 14.35 -3.00
N ALA A 63 -1.62 13.86 -2.02
CA ALA A 63 -2.17 13.28 -0.80
C ALA A 63 -2.96 14.31 0.01
N ASP A 64 -2.45 15.54 0.13
CA ASP A 64 -3.13 16.64 0.84
C ASP A 64 -4.46 17.00 0.17
N ARG A 65 -4.48 17.12 -1.16
CA ARG A 65 -5.74 17.34 -1.90
C ARG A 65 -6.74 16.19 -1.71
N ALA A 66 -6.27 14.95 -1.77
CA ALA A 66 -7.11 13.77 -1.61
C ALA A 66 -7.72 13.66 -0.21
N LEU A 67 -7.03 14.17 0.83
CA LEU A 67 -7.51 14.16 2.21
C LEU A 67 -8.87 14.87 2.35
N VAL A 68 -9.14 15.93 1.59
CA VAL A 68 -10.38 16.68 1.65
C VAL A 68 -11.60 15.80 1.38
N THR A 69 -11.55 15.02 0.30
CA THR A 69 -12.62 14.09 -0.08
C THR A 69 -12.64 12.83 0.79
N TRP A 70 -11.45 12.36 1.20
CA TRP A 70 -11.33 11.19 2.06
C TRP A 70 -11.97 11.42 3.43
N ARG A 71 -11.65 12.52 4.10
CA ARG A 71 -12.20 12.84 5.42
C ARG A 71 -13.69 13.15 5.41
N ALA A 72 -14.24 13.55 4.25
CA ALA A 72 -15.68 13.79 4.09
C ALA A 72 -16.51 12.50 3.98
N LYS A 73 -15.87 11.36 3.69
CA LYS A 73 -16.53 10.05 3.66
C LYS A 73 -16.94 9.61 5.06
N THR A 74 -18.05 8.89 5.15
CA THR A 74 -18.45 8.21 6.40
C THR A 74 -17.44 7.14 6.81
N ALA A 75 -17.44 6.77 8.09
CA ALA A 75 -16.58 5.70 8.59
C ALA A 75 -16.84 4.37 7.84
N GLY A 76 -18.11 4.07 7.51
CA GLY A 76 -18.49 2.88 6.75
C GLY A 76 -17.90 2.86 5.32
N GLU A 77 -17.93 3.99 4.61
CA GLU A 77 -17.36 4.09 3.26
C GLU A 77 -15.83 3.91 3.27
N ARG A 78 -15.14 4.53 4.26
CA ARG A 78 -13.69 4.32 4.42
C ARG A 78 -13.35 2.88 4.77
N ALA A 79 -14.11 2.29 5.70
CA ALA A 79 -13.95 0.89 6.10
C ALA A 79 -14.14 -0.07 4.93
N LYS A 80 -15.14 0.20 4.05
CA LYS A 80 -15.36 -0.61 2.85
C LYS A 80 -14.14 -0.60 1.93
N ILE A 81 -13.55 0.56 1.67
CA ILE A 81 -12.36 0.68 0.81
C ILE A 81 -11.19 -0.12 1.39
N LEU A 82 -10.95 -0.03 2.70
CA LEU A 82 -9.91 -0.81 3.37
C LEU A 82 -10.22 -2.32 3.34
N ARG A 83 -11.48 -2.71 3.51
CA ARG A 83 -11.91 -4.12 3.40
C ARG A 83 -11.69 -4.67 2.00
N ASP A 84 -12.02 -3.90 0.96
CA ASP A 84 -11.78 -4.29 -0.43
C ASP A 84 -10.28 -4.48 -0.68
N TRP A 85 -9.42 -3.59 -0.16
CA TRP A 85 -7.96 -3.73 -0.24
C TRP A 85 -7.45 -4.98 0.48
N PHE A 86 -7.90 -5.23 1.71
CA PHE A 86 -7.60 -6.46 2.45
C PHE A 86 -7.91 -7.72 1.62
N ASN A 87 -9.11 -7.76 1.01
CA ASN A 87 -9.53 -8.89 0.19
C ASN A 87 -8.61 -9.09 -1.03
N LEU A 88 -8.22 -8.00 -1.70
CA LEU A 88 -7.29 -8.04 -2.83
C LEU A 88 -5.90 -8.56 -2.42
N MET A 89 -5.38 -8.16 -1.26
CA MET A 89 -4.10 -8.70 -0.77
C MET A 89 -4.15 -10.20 -0.55
N HIS A 90 -5.24 -10.72 0.03
CA HIS A 90 -5.43 -12.17 0.19
C HIS A 90 -5.61 -12.90 -1.14
N GLN A 91 -6.34 -12.30 -2.09
CA GLN A 91 -6.52 -12.85 -3.43
C GLN A 91 -5.20 -13.02 -4.18
N HIS A 92 -4.27 -12.10 -3.98
CA HIS A 92 -2.99 -12.06 -4.68
C HIS A 92 -1.79 -12.42 -3.79
N VAL A 93 -2.02 -13.13 -2.67
CA VAL A 93 -0.96 -13.45 -1.69
C VAL A 93 0.22 -14.18 -2.31
N ASP A 94 -0.01 -15.08 -3.26
CA ASP A 94 1.04 -15.87 -3.91
C ASP A 94 1.94 -14.99 -4.77
N ASP A 95 1.37 -14.11 -5.55
CA ASP A 95 2.11 -13.18 -6.42
C ASP A 95 2.88 -12.13 -5.61
N LEU A 96 2.23 -11.54 -4.60
CA LEU A 96 2.86 -10.56 -3.72
C LEU A 96 4.04 -11.17 -2.94
N ALA A 97 3.88 -12.40 -2.45
CA ALA A 97 4.95 -13.12 -1.77
C ALA A 97 6.09 -13.48 -2.72
N LEU A 98 5.79 -13.88 -3.96
CA LEU A 98 6.82 -14.17 -4.96
C LEU A 98 7.64 -12.92 -5.29
N ILE A 99 7.00 -11.76 -5.52
CA ILE A 99 7.67 -10.48 -5.75
C ILE A 99 8.59 -10.16 -4.57
N MET A 100 8.07 -10.23 -3.33
CA MET A 100 8.86 -9.98 -2.11
C MET A 100 10.07 -10.91 -2.01
N THR A 101 9.90 -12.20 -2.31
CA THR A 101 11.01 -13.17 -2.30
C THR A 101 12.08 -12.82 -3.34
N LEU A 102 11.67 -12.42 -4.54
CA LEU A 102 12.58 -12.08 -5.62
C LEU A 102 13.35 -10.78 -5.35
N GLU A 103 12.72 -9.79 -4.74
CA GLU A 103 13.32 -8.47 -4.45
C GLU A 103 14.15 -8.46 -3.17
N GLN A 104 13.75 -9.20 -2.14
CA GLN A 104 14.35 -9.12 -0.80
C GLN A 104 15.11 -10.39 -0.40
N GLY A 105 14.87 -11.52 -1.07
CA GLY A 105 15.46 -12.80 -0.71
C GLY A 105 14.80 -13.52 0.45
N LYS A 106 13.65 -13.07 0.94
CA LYS A 106 12.89 -13.73 2.01
C LYS A 106 12.35 -15.09 1.52
N PRO A 107 12.41 -16.17 2.35
CA PRO A 107 11.78 -17.43 1.99
C PRO A 107 10.28 -17.27 1.68
N LEU A 108 9.81 -17.91 0.61
CA LEU A 108 8.45 -17.72 0.08
C LEU A 108 7.34 -17.94 1.13
N LEU A 109 7.51 -18.93 2.01
CA LEU A 109 6.54 -19.21 3.07
C LEU A 109 6.47 -18.06 4.08
N GLU A 110 7.62 -17.47 4.43
CA GLU A 110 7.70 -16.32 5.31
C GLU A 110 7.14 -15.07 4.63
N ALA A 111 7.42 -14.87 3.33
CA ALA A 111 6.87 -13.78 2.55
C ALA A 111 5.32 -13.83 2.49
N LYS A 112 4.71 -15.02 2.37
CA LYS A 112 3.25 -15.18 2.49
C LYS A 112 2.75 -14.77 3.88
N GLY A 113 3.47 -15.12 4.94
CA GLY A 113 3.17 -14.68 6.30
C GLY A 113 3.22 -13.16 6.45
N GLU A 114 4.20 -12.50 5.82
CA GLU A 114 4.31 -11.03 5.82
C GLU A 114 3.13 -10.36 5.11
N VAL A 115 2.71 -10.88 3.95
CA VAL A 115 1.54 -10.35 3.23
C VAL A 115 0.28 -10.48 4.09
N ALA A 116 0.08 -11.62 4.74
CA ALA A 116 -1.06 -11.84 5.64
C ALA A 116 -0.99 -10.91 6.86
N TYR A 117 0.21 -10.71 7.43
CA TYR A 117 0.43 -9.80 8.54
C TYR A 117 0.15 -8.35 8.15
N ALA A 118 0.63 -7.89 7.00
CA ALA A 118 0.32 -6.56 6.49
C ALA A 118 -1.19 -6.37 6.26
N ALA A 119 -1.86 -7.35 5.67
CA ALA A 119 -3.30 -7.33 5.45
C ALA A 119 -4.09 -7.21 6.76
N SER A 120 -3.64 -7.86 7.85
CA SER A 120 -4.31 -7.81 9.15
C SER A 120 -4.38 -6.40 9.75
N PHE A 121 -3.39 -5.54 9.50
CA PHE A 121 -3.44 -4.12 9.90
C PHE A 121 -4.55 -3.37 9.14
N ILE A 122 -4.66 -3.62 7.84
CA ILE A 122 -5.69 -2.97 7.01
C ILE A 122 -7.09 -3.38 7.50
N GLU A 123 -7.29 -4.67 7.80
CA GLU A 123 -8.52 -5.17 8.38
C GLU A 123 -8.80 -4.52 9.73
N TRP A 124 -7.80 -4.50 10.62
CA TRP A 124 -7.93 -3.90 11.94
C TRP A 124 -8.41 -2.46 11.86
N PHE A 125 -7.76 -1.62 11.04
CA PHE A 125 -8.13 -0.22 10.93
C PHE A 125 -9.44 0.00 10.15
N ALA A 126 -9.85 -0.91 9.27
CA ALA A 126 -11.19 -0.90 8.69
C ALA A 126 -12.27 -1.05 9.77
N GLU A 127 -12.04 -1.91 10.77
CA GLU A 127 -13.00 -2.12 11.87
C GLU A 127 -12.90 -1.01 12.94
N GLU A 128 -11.70 -0.66 13.37
CA GLU A 128 -11.49 0.38 14.39
C GLU A 128 -11.91 1.77 13.91
N GLY A 129 -11.78 2.07 12.63
CA GLY A 129 -12.26 3.32 12.04
C GLY A 129 -13.77 3.56 12.19
N LYS A 130 -14.54 2.51 12.44
CA LYS A 130 -16.00 2.58 12.71
C LYS A 130 -16.32 2.83 14.19
N ARG A 131 -15.34 2.72 15.08
CA ARG A 131 -15.49 2.81 16.54
C ARG A 131 -15.05 4.15 17.12
N LEU A 132 -14.84 5.15 16.30
CA LEU A 132 -14.57 6.50 16.74
C LEU A 132 -15.86 7.14 17.27
N TYR A 133 -16.15 6.85 18.54
CA TYR A 133 -17.26 7.44 19.27
C TYR A 133 -16.79 8.70 19.98
N GLY A 134 -17.67 9.68 20.10
CA GLY A 134 -17.49 10.79 21.02
C GLY A 134 -18.18 10.52 22.35
N ASP A 135 -17.70 11.13 23.41
CA ASP A 135 -18.38 11.16 24.70
C ASP A 135 -19.36 12.33 24.76
N THR A 136 -20.52 12.13 25.37
CA THR A 136 -21.41 13.21 25.76
C THR A 136 -21.24 13.44 27.25
N ILE A 137 -20.60 14.54 27.60
CA ILE A 137 -20.35 14.89 29.00
C ILE A 137 -21.45 15.87 29.44
N PRO A 138 -22.22 15.56 30.50
CA PRO A 138 -23.19 16.48 31.05
C PRO A 138 -22.53 17.78 31.51
N ALA A 139 -22.97 18.91 30.97
CA ALA A 139 -22.45 20.18 31.37
C ALA A 139 -22.85 20.54 32.80
N HIS A 140 -21.93 21.17 33.52
CA HIS A 140 -22.18 21.66 34.91
C HIS A 140 -22.95 22.98 34.92
N HIS A 141 -23.21 23.60 33.77
CA HIS A 141 -24.06 24.75 33.59
C HIS A 141 -24.97 24.58 32.35
N ALA A 142 -26.17 25.15 32.39
CA ALA A 142 -27.18 24.97 31.36
C ALA A 142 -26.83 25.64 30.00
N ASP A 143 -25.92 26.58 30.01
CA ASP A 143 -25.45 27.34 28.86
C ASP A 143 -24.20 26.78 28.19
N LYS A 144 -23.69 25.64 28.67
CA LYS A 144 -22.45 25.00 28.19
C LYS A 144 -22.72 23.61 27.59
N ARG A 145 -21.97 23.28 26.55
CA ARG A 145 -21.79 21.92 26.02
C ARG A 145 -20.31 21.57 26.12
N ILE A 146 -20.05 20.35 26.58
CA ILE A 146 -18.71 19.79 26.73
C ILE A 146 -18.63 18.54 25.85
#